data_9ac25502adfc7730eb4d4f73bacafe97
#
_entry.id   9ac25502adfc7730eb4d4f73bacafe97
#
_cell.length_a   1.000
_cell.length_b   1.000
_cell.length_c   1.000
_cell.angle_alpha   90.00
_cell.angle_beta   90.00
_cell.angle_gamma   90.00
#
_symmetry.space_group_name_H-M   'P 1'
#
loop_
_entity.id
_entity.type
_entity.pdbx_description
1 polymer ?
#
loop_
_entity_poly.entity_id
_entity_poly.type
_entity_poly.pdbx_seq_one_letter_code
_entity_poly.pdbx_strand_id
1 'polypeptide(L)'
;MQALKNSILRGALLLLLLLLPKALMAQTSSVNVFSPYSMYGIGEINTPGSLASRSMGGVGVAQRSLAQVNLLNPAAYSVTMQRSVLFNVGLEGQSYYNSQMNAAGEKGHTSYNTFNFHDIALQLPLTKGLGLGFSLTPYSSVGYRLYGRSEPIADVGVAEYDYTGEGDITQVKIGLGWEVFKNFSIGVAGQYYWGDIDRNFTTTIYPYTGDGSYPGAVGLTDYSISRVQAQFGVQYSPIWNRKRVLTLGATYDMGGDLKPKVTNKVSVNGVFESVAKNETEYLELVLPHQLTVGAFYETMKFALSVDYTYQNWGERNSDVEISAGGFEVAYCNTHKIKAGVEWTPNRNDVRNFFKRWHYRLGFNYGDYHQTFGGKRVDQYAITFGFGIPVKFGGFSEIDFGVEYGSRGSHDMINERVGLVKQDYVKFAISFSLFGEDYWFVRPKFD
;
A
#
# COMPACT_ATOMS: atom_id res chain seq x y z
N MET A 1 19.50 -15.60 -34.02
CA MET A 1 18.78 -14.43 -33.52
C MET A 1 18.02 -14.72 -32.20
N GLN A 2 17.34 -15.85 -32.05
CA GLN A 2 16.61 -16.24 -30.86
C GLN A 2 17.52 -16.50 -29.63
N ALA A 3 18.67 -17.17 -29.82
CA ALA A 3 19.64 -17.42 -28.75
C ALA A 3 20.24 -16.12 -28.18
N LEU A 4 20.50 -15.13 -29.04
CA LEU A 4 21.02 -13.81 -28.63
C LEU A 4 19.98 -13.02 -27.82
N LYS A 5 18.69 -13.08 -28.20
CA LYS A 5 17.56 -12.47 -27.44
C LYS A 5 17.42 -13.09 -26.05
N ASN A 6 17.52 -14.42 -25.96
CA ASN A 6 17.42 -15.12 -24.67
C ASN A 6 18.62 -14.83 -23.75
N SER A 7 19.82 -14.67 -24.32
CA SER A 7 21.01 -14.28 -23.57
C SER A 7 20.91 -12.85 -23.04
N ILE A 8 20.39 -11.91 -23.82
CA ILE A 8 20.16 -10.52 -23.40
C ILE A 8 19.09 -10.45 -22.31
N LEU A 9 18.00 -11.22 -22.43
CA LEU A 9 16.94 -11.27 -21.43
C LEU A 9 17.43 -11.85 -20.10
N ARG A 10 18.22 -12.91 -20.13
CA ARG A 10 18.87 -13.50 -18.95
C ARG A 10 19.86 -12.54 -18.29
N GLY A 11 20.62 -11.82 -19.11
CA GLY A 11 21.53 -10.79 -18.64
C GLY A 11 20.80 -9.61 -17.99
N ALA A 12 19.69 -9.16 -18.57
CA ALA A 12 18.85 -8.10 -18.02
C ALA A 12 18.17 -8.52 -16.71
N LEU A 13 17.67 -9.75 -16.62
CA LEU A 13 17.05 -10.31 -15.41
C LEU A 13 18.09 -10.48 -14.28
N LEU A 14 19.28 -10.98 -14.60
CA LEU A 14 20.40 -11.07 -13.66
C LEU A 14 20.89 -9.69 -13.20
N LEU A 15 20.96 -8.73 -14.11
CA LEU A 15 21.31 -7.34 -13.79
C LEU A 15 20.25 -6.69 -12.89
N LEU A 16 18.98 -6.94 -13.16
CA LEU A 16 17.86 -6.48 -12.33
C LEU A 16 17.91 -7.09 -10.93
N LEU A 17 18.16 -8.41 -10.83
CA LEU A 17 18.33 -9.13 -9.56
C LEU A 17 19.57 -8.65 -8.76
N LEU A 18 20.63 -8.23 -9.43
CA LEU A 18 21.84 -7.68 -8.80
C LEU A 18 21.68 -6.20 -8.40
N LEU A 19 20.78 -5.45 -9.05
CA LEU A 19 20.48 -4.06 -8.72
C LEU A 19 19.44 -3.94 -7.60
N LEU A 20 18.57 -4.94 -7.42
CA LEU A 20 17.55 -5.01 -6.37
C LEU A 20 18.11 -4.76 -4.95
N PRO A 21 19.20 -5.44 -4.48
CA PRO A 21 19.73 -5.18 -3.14
C PRO A 21 20.28 -3.77 -2.97
N LYS A 22 20.84 -3.18 -4.03
CA LYS A 22 21.34 -1.80 -3.97
C LYS A 22 20.25 -0.75 -4.00
N ALA A 23 19.16 -0.99 -4.72
CA ALA A 23 17.97 -0.14 -4.70
C ALA A 23 17.24 -0.20 -3.35
N LEU A 24 17.19 -1.38 -2.71
CA LEU A 24 16.63 -1.58 -1.37
C LEU A 24 17.48 -0.90 -0.27
N MET A 25 18.80 -0.78 -0.47
CA MET A 25 19.69 -0.09 0.47
C MET A 25 19.84 1.42 0.21
N ALA A 26 19.37 1.92 -0.94
CA ALA A 26 19.42 3.34 -1.28
C ALA A 26 18.24 4.15 -0.71
N GLN A 27 17.32 3.53 0.01
CA GLN A 27 16.28 4.23 0.78
C GLN A 27 16.87 4.79 2.09
N THR A 28 17.77 5.73 1.96
CA THR A 28 18.11 6.60 3.07
C THR A 28 17.07 7.72 3.13
N SER A 29 16.20 7.68 4.14
CA SER A 29 15.33 8.77 4.63
C SER A 29 14.51 9.54 3.56
N SER A 30 13.90 8.86 2.60
CA SER A 30 12.87 9.50 1.78
C SER A 30 11.51 9.29 2.44
N VAL A 31 10.89 10.36 2.89
CA VAL A 31 9.51 10.35 3.38
C VAL A 31 8.59 9.88 2.23
N ASN A 32 8.09 8.66 2.32
CA ASN A 32 7.32 8.01 1.26
C ASN A 32 5.86 8.46 1.22
N VAL A 33 5.38 9.07 2.30
CA VAL A 33 4.06 9.67 2.43
C VAL A 33 4.19 11.01 3.16
N PHE A 34 3.34 11.97 2.88
CA PHE A 34 3.26 13.19 3.68
C PHE A 34 1.81 13.46 4.05
N SER A 35 1.43 12.91 5.19
CA SER A 35 0.05 12.95 5.66
C SER A 35 -0.01 13.14 7.17
N PRO A 36 -0.74 14.14 7.67
CA PRO A 36 -1.00 14.27 9.10
C PRO A 36 -1.68 13.04 9.71
N TYR A 37 -2.44 12.31 8.91
CA TYR A 37 -3.09 11.06 9.31
C TYR A 37 -2.09 9.92 9.56
N SER A 38 -0.88 10.00 9.00
CA SER A 38 0.16 8.99 9.22
C SER A 38 0.87 9.13 10.58
N MET A 39 0.53 10.15 11.37
CA MET A 39 1.13 10.39 12.69
C MET A 39 0.84 9.26 13.68
N TYR A 40 -0.24 8.53 13.49
CA TYR A 40 -0.74 7.57 14.49
C TYR A 40 -0.61 6.12 14.01
N GLY A 41 -0.38 5.21 14.95
CA GLY A 41 -0.31 3.78 14.70
C GLY A 41 0.83 3.40 13.75
N ILE A 42 0.52 2.65 12.70
CA ILE A 42 1.47 2.24 11.65
C ILE A 42 1.52 3.19 10.45
N GLY A 43 0.86 4.33 10.56
CA GLY A 43 0.80 5.30 9.47
C GLY A 43 -0.30 5.04 8.44
N GLU A 44 -0.09 5.54 7.24
CA GLU A 44 -1.03 5.39 6.12
C GLU A 44 -0.86 4.01 5.47
N ILE A 45 -1.98 3.27 5.36
CA ILE A 45 -1.98 1.95 4.73
C ILE A 45 -2.11 2.12 3.22
N ASN A 46 -1.15 1.54 2.48
CA ASN A 46 -1.13 1.59 1.03
C ASN A 46 -2.22 0.70 0.41
N THR A 47 -2.74 1.12 -0.74
CA THR A 47 -3.72 0.32 -1.49
C THR A 47 -3.00 -0.83 -2.17
N PRO A 48 -3.29 -2.10 -1.82
CA PRO A 48 -2.63 -3.24 -2.43
C PRO A 48 -3.14 -3.49 -3.86
N GLY A 49 -2.38 -4.23 -4.65
CA GLY A 49 -2.74 -4.65 -6.01
C GLY A 49 -1.77 -4.13 -7.06
N SER A 50 -1.72 -4.78 -8.23
CA SER A 50 -0.96 -4.30 -9.38
C SER A 50 -1.53 -2.98 -9.90
N LEU A 51 -0.78 -2.22 -10.70
CA LEU A 51 -1.27 -0.97 -11.26
C LEU A 51 -2.52 -1.17 -12.13
N ALA A 52 -2.62 -2.29 -12.84
CA ALA A 52 -3.83 -2.64 -13.59
C ALA A 52 -5.06 -2.76 -12.67
N SER A 53 -4.93 -3.44 -11.52
CA SER A 53 -5.96 -3.55 -10.48
C SER A 53 -6.29 -2.17 -9.88
N ARG A 54 -5.29 -1.38 -9.50
CA ARG A 54 -5.48 -0.05 -8.91
C ARG A 54 -6.13 0.93 -9.86
N SER A 55 -5.81 0.87 -11.16
CA SER A 55 -6.48 1.66 -12.20
C SER A 55 -7.97 1.33 -12.36
N MET A 56 -8.41 0.22 -11.78
CA MET A 56 -9.81 -0.21 -11.67
C MET A 56 -10.35 -0.03 -10.23
N GLY A 57 -9.87 0.94 -9.46
CA GLY A 57 -10.30 1.19 -8.08
C GLY A 57 -9.69 0.26 -7.02
N GLY A 58 -8.70 -0.56 -7.37
CA GLY A 58 -8.08 -1.53 -6.47
C GLY A 58 -8.88 -2.83 -6.32
N VAL A 59 -9.69 -3.18 -7.31
CA VAL A 59 -10.41 -4.46 -7.38
C VAL A 59 -9.49 -5.57 -7.88
N GLY A 60 -9.79 -6.83 -7.59
CA GLY A 60 -9.02 -7.94 -8.15
C GLY A 60 -9.07 -9.23 -7.33
N VAL A 61 -9.80 -9.29 -6.22
CA VAL A 61 -9.93 -10.52 -5.41
C VAL A 61 -10.51 -11.68 -6.23
N ALA A 62 -11.43 -11.38 -7.14
CA ALA A 62 -11.99 -12.35 -8.07
C ALA A 62 -11.27 -12.37 -9.43
N GLN A 63 -10.30 -11.51 -9.70
CA GLN A 63 -9.60 -11.48 -10.97
C GLN A 63 -8.75 -12.73 -11.17
N ARG A 64 -9.02 -13.45 -12.26
CA ARG A 64 -8.35 -14.70 -12.64
C ARG A 64 -7.75 -14.56 -14.03
N SER A 65 -6.57 -13.97 -14.11
CA SER A 65 -5.90 -13.65 -15.37
C SER A 65 -4.79 -14.64 -15.69
N LEU A 66 -4.65 -14.96 -16.98
CA LEU A 66 -3.55 -15.77 -17.52
C LEU A 66 -2.29 -14.94 -17.82
N ALA A 67 -2.42 -13.60 -17.87
CA ALA A 67 -1.39 -12.70 -18.35
C ALA A 67 -0.96 -11.63 -17.33
N GLN A 68 -1.66 -11.51 -16.20
CA GLN A 68 -1.37 -10.51 -15.17
C GLN A 68 -1.20 -11.18 -13.81
N VAL A 69 -0.22 -10.70 -13.04
CA VAL A 69 0.00 -11.15 -11.66
C VAL A 69 -1.15 -10.66 -10.78
N ASN A 70 -1.73 -11.55 -9.99
CA ASN A 70 -2.71 -11.16 -8.98
C ASN A 70 -2.04 -11.07 -7.60
N LEU A 71 -1.93 -9.86 -7.06
CA LEU A 71 -1.34 -9.60 -5.74
C LEU A 71 -2.34 -9.75 -4.59
N LEU A 72 -3.65 -9.81 -4.89
CA LEU A 72 -4.71 -9.75 -3.88
C LEU A 72 -5.14 -11.14 -3.40
N ASN A 73 -5.24 -12.12 -4.30
CA ASN A 73 -5.77 -13.45 -3.98
C ASN A 73 -4.80 -14.57 -4.39
N PRO A 74 -4.24 -15.33 -3.43
CA PRO A 74 -3.30 -16.42 -3.75
C PRO A 74 -3.94 -17.57 -4.55
N ALA A 75 -5.26 -17.75 -4.51
CA ALA A 75 -5.94 -18.77 -5.33
C ALA A 75 -5.76 -18.52 -6.83
N ALA A 76 -5.55 -17.26 -7.25
CA ALA A 76 -5.33 -16.91 -8.66
C ALA A 76 -4.03 -17.46 -9.24
N TYR A 77 -3.05 -17.83 -8.43
CA TYR A 77 -1.78 -18.41 -8.89
C TYR A 77 -1.95 -19.75 -9.59
N SER A 78 -3.05 -20.46 -9.32
CA SER A 78 -3.39 -21.75 -9.91
C SER A 78 -3.61 -21.71 -11.44
N VAL A 79 -3.94 -20.56 -12.01
CA VAL A 79 -4.26 -20.41 -13.43
C VAL A 79 -3.11 -19.94 -14.29
N THR A 80 -1.92 -19.76 -13.73
CA THR A 80 -0.73 -19.37 -14.51
C THR A 80 -0.52 -20.35 -15.67
N MET A 81 -0.32 -19.80 -16.87
CA MET A 81 -0.08 -20.62 -18.05
C MET A 81 1.16 -21.48 -17.87
N GLN A 82 1.07 -22.73 -18.27
CA GLN A 82 2.23 -23.62 -18.27
C GLN A 82 3.36 -23.03 -19.14
N ARG A 83 4.59 -23.12 -18.63
CA ARG A 83 5.79 -22.57 -19.30
C ARG A 83 5.76 -21.05 -19.47
N SER A 84 5.11 -20.35 -18.56
CA SER A 84 5.14 -18.89 -18.53
C SER A 84 5.60 -18.38 -17.16
N VAL A 85 6.22 -17.23 -17.15
CA VAL A 85 6.56 -16.47 -15.94
C VAL A 85 5.94 -15.09 -16.11
N LEU A 86 5.15 -14.70 -15.13
CA LEU A 86 4.59 -13.35 -15.03
C LEU A 86 5.44 -12.56 -14.05
N PHE A 87 5.90 -11.40 -14.47
CA PHE A 87 6.67 -10.48 -13.64
C PHE A 87 6.06 -9.09 -13.71
N ASN A 88 5.92 -8.42 -12.58
CA ASN A 88 5.45 -7.04 -12.50
C ASN A 88 6.40 -6.20 -11.68
N VAL A 89 6.62 -4.96 -12.10
CA VAL A 89 7.33 -3.93 -11.35
C VAL A 89 6.66 -2.59 -11.57
N GLY A 90 6.40 -1.87 -10.49
CA GLY A 90 5.70 -0.59 -10.51
C GLY A 90 6.43 0.50 -9.72
N LEU A 91 6.28 1.73 -10.21
CA LEU A 91 6.76 2.96 -9.58
C LEU A 91 5.61 3.94 -9.46
N GLU A 92 5.61 4.75 -8.42
CA GLU A 92 4.53 5.68 -8.11
C GLU A 92 5.07 7.02 -7.63
N GLY A 93 4.51 8.11 -8.17
CA GLY A 93 4.68 9.47 -7.65
C GLY A 93 3.37 9.96 -7.06
N GLN A 94 3.44 10.65 -5.92
CA GLN A 94 2.26 11.14 -5.22
C GLN A 94 2.42 12.63 -4.91
N SER A 95 1.33 13.39 -5.07
CA SER A 95 1.22 14.80 -4.69
C SER A 95 0.09 14.95 -3.69
N TYR A 96 0.40 15.45 -2.50
CA TYR A 96 -0.55 15.68 -1.42
C TYR A 96 -0.84 17.17 -1.27
N TYR A 97 -2.10 17.49 -1.05
CA TYR A 97 -2.57 18.82 -0.66
C TYR A 97 -3.40 18.69 0.62
N ASN A 98 -2.86 19.19 1.73
CA ASN A 98 -3.51 19.18 3.03
C ASN A 98 -4.06 20.56 3.34
N SER A 99 -5.27 20.63 3.87
CA SER A 99 -5.88 21.87 4.33
C SER A 99 -6.58 21.67 5.67
N GLN A 100 -6.43 22.62 6.58
CA GLN A 100 -7.01 22.60 7.93
C GLN A 100 -7.59 23.97 8.27
N MET A 101 -8.71 23.99 8.97
CA MET A 101 -9.29 25.20 9.56
C MET A 101 -8.87 25.36 11.01
N ASN A 102 -8.46 26.57 11.38
CA ASN A 102 -8.26 26.94 12.78
C ASN A 102 -9.58 27.43 13.40
N ALA A 103 -9.57 27.69 14.72
CA ALA A 103 -10.74 28.21 15.47
C ALA A 103 -11.26 29.56 14.96
N ALA A 104 -10.42 30.36 14.32
CA ALA A 104 -10.79 31.66 13.72
C ALA A 104 -11.42 31.51 12.31
N GLY A 105 -11.53 30.28 11.79
CA GLY A 105 -12.05 30.00 10.45
C GLY A 105 -11.04 30.25 9.33
N GLU A 106 -9.77 30.49 9.65
CA GLU A 106 -8.72 30.65 8.66
C GLU A 106 -8.22 29.28 8.18
N LYS A 107 -7.95 29.19 6.88
CA LYS A 107 -7.43 27.95 6.26
C LYS A 107 -5.92 27.99 6.13
N GLY A 108 -5.24 27.09 6.82
CA GLY A 108 -3.86 26.73 6.51
C GLY A 108 -3.81 25.63 5.46
N HIS A 109 -2.78 25.62 4.62
CA HIS A 109 -2.55 24.54 3.64
C HIS A 109 -1.08 24.21 3.50
N THR A 110 -0.80 22.95 3.17
CA THR A 110 0.53 22.45 2.85
C THR A 110 0.45 21.52 1.64
N SER A 111 1.51 21.49 0.84
CA SER A 111 1.62 20.53 -0.26
C SER A 111 2.97 19.84 -0.23
N TYR A 112 2.99 18.58 -0.64
CA TYR A 112 4.19 17.76 -0.67
C TYR A 112 4.14 16.74 -1.80
N ASN A 113 5.30 16.43 -2.38
CA ASN A 113 5.43 15.42 -3.42
C ASN A 113 6.36 14.30 -2.95
N THR A 114 5.98 13.05 -3.23
CA THR A 114 6.79 11.88 -2.95
C THR A 114 6.93 11.03 -4.21
N PHE A 115 7.98 10.23 -4.25
CA PHE A 115 8.18 9.26 -5.32
C PHE A 115 8.64 7.94 -4.71
N ASN A 116 7.92 6.86 -5.01
CA ASN A 116 8.07 5.59 -4.33
C ASN A 116 8.10 4.42 -5.32
N PHE A 117 8.68 3.34 -4.87
CA PHE A 117 8.45 2.02 -5.37
C PHE A 117 7.03 1.57 -5.00
N HIS A 118 6.33 0.91 -5.95
CA HIS A 118 4.97 0.44 -5.75
C HIS A 118 4.90 -1.07 -5.49
N ASP A 119 5.42 -1.89 -6.40
CA ASP A 119 5.42 -3.35 -6.27
C ASP A 119 6.49 -4.01 -7.12
N ILE A 120 6.98 -5.15 -6.65
CA ILE A 120 7.64 -6.17 -7.44
C ILE A 120 6.90 -7.47 -7.22
N ALA A 121 6.50 -8.14 -8.30
CA ALA A 121 5.78 -9.38 -8.18
C ALA A 121 6.19 -10.39 -9.25
N LEU A 122 6.13 -11.65 -8.85
CA LEU A 122 6.45 -12.79 -9.69
C LEU A 122 5.37 -13.87 -9.52
N GLN A 123 4.91 -14.44 -10.61
CA GLN A 123 3.99 -15.57 -10.59
C GLN A 123 4.42 -16.61 -11.63
N LEU A 124 4.49 -17.86 -11.21
CA LEU A 124 4.96 -18.95 -12.05
C LEU A 124 4.18 -20.25 -11.82
N PRO A 125 3.99 -21.06 -12.84
CA PRO A 125 3.37 -22.37 -12.70
C PRO A 125 4.38 -23.37 -12.17
N LEU A 126 3.98 -24.15 -11.17
CA LEU A 126 4.76 -25.31 -10.70
C LEU A 126 4.37 -26.55 -11.48
N THR A 127 3.07 -26.78 -11.58
CA THR A 127 2.46 -27.83 -12.39
C THR A 127 1.10 -27.37 -12.88
N LYS A 128 0.40 -28.21 -13.67
CA LYS A 128 -0.95 -27.87 -14.14
C LYS A 128 -1.90 -27.68 -12.96
N GLY A 129 -2.47 -26.49 -12.85
CA GLY A 129 -3.39 -26.15 -11.78
C GLY A 129 -2.73 -25.81 -10.44
N LEU A 130 -1.38 -25.78 -10.36
CA LEU A 130 -0.63 -25.36 -9.17
C LEU A 130 0.38 -24.29 -9.55
N GLY A 131 0.31 -23.15 -8.90
CA GLY A 131 1.21 -22.03 -9.15
C GLY A 131 1.75 -21.43 -7.85
N LEU A 132 2.87 -20.75 -7.98
CA LEU A 132 3.57 -20.01 -6.93
C LEU A 132 3.50 -18.52 -7.25
N GLY A 133 3.24 -17.70 -6.24
CA GLY A 133 3.34 -16.26 -6.31
C GLY A 133 4.29 -15.71 -5.27
N PHE A 134 5.03 -14.68 -5.65
CA PHE A 134 5.87 -13.87 -4.79
C PHE A 134 5.56 -12.40 -5.03
N SER A 135 5.49 -11.61 -3.97
CA SER A 135 5.43 -10.15 -4.10
C SER A 135 6.15 -9.43 -2.98
N LEU A 136 6.68 -8.26 -3.30
CA LEU A 136 7.26 -7.27 -2.42
C LEU A 136 6.50 -5.98 -2.64
N THR A 137 5.85 -5.46 -1.60
CA THR A 137 5.02 -4.25 -1.66
C THR A 137 5.18 -3.41 -0.40
N PRO A 138 5.17 -2.08 -0.48
CA PRO A 138 5.03 -1.24 0.71
C PRO A 138 3.63 -1.45 1.30
N TYR A 139 3.57 -1.78 2.59
CA TYR A 139 2.31 -2.03 3.29
C TYR A 139 1.75 -0.76 3.92
N SER A 140 2.57 -0.05 4.68
CA SER A 140 2.20 1.24 5.26
C SER A 140 3.40 2.18 5.32
N SER A 141 3.11 3.47 5.38
CA SER A 141 4.14 4.51 5.39
C SER A 141 3.79 5.60 6.39
N VAL A 142 4.79 6.09 7.09
CA VAL A 142 4.72 7.23 8.00
C VAL A 142 5.52 8.37 7.41
N GLY A 143 4.92 9.55 7.36
CA GLY A 143 5.59 10.77 6.95
C GLY A 143 4.77 11.99 7.32
N TYR A 144 5.27 12.76 8.29
CA TYR A 144 4.64 14.00 8.72
C TYR A 144 5.66 14.94 9.34
N ARG A 145 5.34 16.23 9.29
CA ARG A 145 5.97 17.26 10.08
C ARG A 145 4.92 18.22 10.58
N LEU A 146 4.80 18.34 11.90
CA LEU A 146 3.87 19.21 12.57
C LEU A 146 4.64 20.22 13.40
N TYR A 147 4.34 21.50 13.18
CA TYR A 147 4.90 22.60 13.93
C TYR A 147 3.82 23.19 14.83
N GLY A 148 4.14 23.36 16.10
CA GLY A 148 3.27 23.97 17.08
C GLY A 148 4.00 25.03 17.90
N ARG A 149 3.24 26.01 18.39
CA ARG A 149 3.75 27.05 19.29
C ARG A 149 2.81 27.14 20.48
N SER A 150 3.37 27.15 21.69
CA SER A 150 2.57 27.35 22.91
C SER A 150 2.04 28.78 22.97
N GLU A 151 0.97 28.96 23.74
CA GLU A 151 0.68 30.29 24.28
C GLU A 151 1.82 30.74 25.22
N PRO A 152 1.94 32.03 25.44
CA PRO A 152 2.93 32.56 26.39
C PRO A 152 2.80 31.92 27.76
N ILE A 153 3.88 31.29 28.24
CA ILE A 153 3.98 30.68 29.57
C ILE A 153 4.60 31.74 30.53
N ALA A 154 3.88 32.07 31.59
CA ALA A 154 4.36 33.05 32.55
C ALA A 154 5.74 32.66 33.10
N ASP A 155 6.64 33.64 33.20
CA ASP A 155 8.01 33.50 33.68
C ASP A 155 8.95 32.58 32.87
N VAL A 156 8.46 31.95 31.82
CA VAL A 156 9.25 31.02 30.97
C VAL A 156 9.46 31.61 29.58
N GLY A 157 8.39 31.91 28.88
CA GLY A 157 8.45 32.35 27.48
C GLY A 157 7.49 31.62 26.59
N VAL A 158 7.90 31.37 25.35
CA VAL A 158 7.13 30.64 24.36
C VAL A 158 7.86 29.35 24.00
N ALA A 159 7.17 28.22 24.04
CA ALA A 159 7.72 26.95 23.62
C ALA A 159 7.26 26.64 22.16
N GLU A 160 8.21 26.29 21.33
CA GLU A 160 7.97 25.76 19.98
C GLU A 160 8.18 24.27 19.96
N TYR A 161 7.28 23.56 19.29
CA TYR A 161 7.30 22.10 19.15
C TYR A 161 7.39 21.72 17.67
N ASP A 162 8.34 20.89 17.32
CA ASP A 162 8.48 20.29 16.00
C ASP A 162 8.37 18.77 16.15
N TYR A 163 7.29 18.19 15.61
CA TYR A 163 7.06 16.76 15.60
C TYR A 163 7.28 16.24 14.21
N THR A 164 8.18 15.30 14.05
CA THR A 164 8.45 14.63 12.78
C THR A 164 8.30 13.14 12.91
N GLY A 165 7.84 12.52 11.85
CA GLY A 165 7.79 11.06 11.76
C GLY A 165 8.12 10.62 10.35
N GLU A 166 8.88 9.54 10.25
CA GLU A 166 9.23 8.90 9.00
C GLU A 166 9.33 7.39 9.18
N GLY A 167 9.22 6.65 8.10
CA GLY A 167 9.41 5.20 8.10
C GLY A 167 8.35 4.45 7.30
N ASP A 168 8.64 3.19 7.05
CA ASP A 168 7.83 2.32 6.22
C ASP A 168 7.77 0.90 6.76
N ILE A 169 6.62 0.27 6.56
CA ILE A 169 6.47 -1.17 6.73
C ILE A 169 6.34 -1.80 5.35
N THR A 170 7.25 -2.67 5.02
CA THR A 170 7.25 -3.43 3.78
C THR A 170 6.68 -4.83 4.02
N GLN A 171 5.96 -5.36 3.04
CA GLN A 171 5.39 -6.72 3.05
C GLN A 171 6.04 -7.57 1.96
N VAL A 172 6.55 -8.73 2.33
CA VAL A 172 6.82 -9.83 1.40
C VAL A 172 5.69 -10.85 1.53
N LYS A 173 5.14 -11.26 0.41
CA LYS A 173 4.14 -12.32 0.32
C LYS A 173 4.67 -13.45 -0.55
N ILE A 174 4.58 -14.67 -0.05
CA ILE A 174 4.87 -15.91 -0.79
C ILE A 174 3.67 -16.81 -0.65
N GLY A 175 3.12 -17.28 -1.76
CA GLY A 175 1.89 -18.06 -1.73
C GLY A 175 1.82 -19.13 -2.80
N LEU A 176 0.97 -20.12 -2.53
CA LEU A 176 0.63 -21.21 -3.42
C LEU A 176 -0.86 -21.12 -3.77
N GLY A 177 -1.18 -21.33 -5.04
CA GLY A 177 -2.56 -21.46 -5.52
C GLY A 177 -2.75 -22.80 -6.19
N TRP A 178 -3.82 -23.49 -5.84
CA TRP A 178 -4.13 -24.81 -6.36
C TRP A 178 -5.58 -24.93 -6.87
N GLU A 179 -5.74 -25.35 -8.11
CA GLU A 179 -7.04 -25.71 -8.70
C GLU A 179 -7.41 -27.13 -8.24
N VAL A 180 -8.20 -27.22 -7.18
CA VAL A 180 -8.63 -28.51 -6.59
C VAL A 180 -9.62 -29.23 -7.48
N PHE A 181 -10.55 -28.48 -8.02
CA PHE A 181 -11.56 -28.95 -8.99
C PHE A 181 -11.58 -27.99 -10.17
N LYS A 182 -12.16 -28.45 -11.28
CA LYS A 182 -12.30 -27.60 -12.47
C LYS A 182 -12.95 -26.26 -12.12
N ASN A 183 -12.26 -25.17 -12.42
CA ASN A 183 -12.68 -23.79 -12.16
C ASN A 183 -12.82 -23.42 -10.66
N PHE A 184 -12.40 -24.27 -9.74
CA PHE A 184 -12.37 -23.97 -8.31
C PHE A 184 -10.96 -24.05 -7.78
N SER A 185 -10.48 -22.95 -7.22
CA SER A 185 -9.13 -22.82 -6.72
C SER A 185 -9.11 -22.34 -5.28
N ILE A 186 -8.16 -22.86 -4.52
CA ILE A 186 -7.82 -22.40 -3.18
C ILE A 186 -6.38 -21.89 -3.20
N GLY A 187 -6.04 -21.03 -2.26
CA GLY A 187 -4.69 -20.51 -2.12
C GLY A 187 -4.36 -20.18 -0.68
N VAL A 188 -3.08 -20.29 -0.37
CA VAL A 188 -2.51 -19.89 0.93
C VAL A 188 -1.25 -19.09 0.68
N ALA A 189 -1.04 -18.03 1.46
CA ALA A 189 0.18 -17.23 1.42
C ALA A 189 0.65 -16.88 2.82
N GLY A 190 1.97 -16.90 3.01
CA GLY A 190 2.65 -16.28 4.13
C GLY A 190 2.97 -14.83 3.79
N GLN A 191 2.73 -13.94 4.73
CA GLN A 191 3.00 -12.50 4.63
C GLN A 191 3.99 -12.13 5.73
N TYR A 192 5.16 -11.64 5.35
CA TYR A 192 6.16 -11.15 6.28
C TYR A 192 6.20 -9.62 6.21
N TYR A 193 5.97 -8.99 7.35
CA TYR A 193 6.01 -7.54 7.54
C TYR A 193 7.28 -7.16 8.25
N TRP A 194 8.03 -6.20 7.72
CA TRP A 194 9.21 -5.64 8.38
C TRP A 194 9.35 -4.15 8.06
N GLY A 195 9.97 -3.43 8.97
CA GLY A 195 10.26 -2.01 8.79
C GLY A 195 10.47 -1.33 10.12
N ASP A 196 10.90 -0.08 10.00
CA ASP A 196 11.16 0.78 11.12
C ASP A 196 10.35 2.08 10.97
N ILE A 197 9.85 2.60 12.07
CA ILE A 197 9.11 3.86 12.15
C ILE A 197 9.78 4.72 13.21
N ASP A 198 10.27 5.88 12.81
CA ASP A 198 10.92 6.86 13.66
C ASP A 198 9.97 8.02 13.94
N ARG A 199 9.80 8.36 15.20
CA ARG A 199 9.01 9.50 15.66
C ARG A 199 9.84 10.36 16.56
N ASN A 200 10.00 11.61 16.18
CA ASN A 200 10.85 12.55 16.86
C ASN A 200 10.07 13.77 17.28
N PHE A 201 10.41 14.32 18.43
CA PHE A 201 9.95 15.64 18.80
C PHE A 201 11.13 16.51 19.24
N THR A 202 11.05 17.79 18.93
CA THR A 202 12.00 18.80 19.40
C THR A 202 11.21 19.93 20.05
N THR A 203 11.61 20.32 21.26
CA THR A 203 11.06 21.46 21.95
C THR A 203 12.12 22.51 22.10
N THR A 204 11.83 23.73 21.65
CA THR A 204 12.70 24.91 21.83
C THR A 204 11.96 25.96 22.64
N ILE A 205 12.56 26.48 23.67
CA ILE A 205 11.96 27.50 24.53
C ILE A 205 12.61 28.85 24.25
N TYR A 206 11.81 29.86 23.94
CA TYR A 206 12.22 31.24 23.72
C TYR A 206 11.82 32.08 24.96
N PRO A 207 12.78 32.45 25.84
CA PRO A 207 12.49 33.18 27.05
C PRO A 207 12.07 34.63 26.75
N TYR A 208 11.24 35.22 27.63
CA TYR A 208 10.84 36.63 27.52
C TYR A 208 11.96 37.62 27.83
N THR A 209 12.85 37.24 28.72
CA THR A 209 14.00 38.06 29.11
C THR A 209 15.27 37.40 28.60
N GLY A 210 16.14 38.16 27.94
CA GLY A 210 17.31 37.66 27.22
C GLY A 210 18.39 36.95 28.06
N ASP A 211 18.22 36.83 29.36
CA ASP A 211 19.19 36.21 30.28
C ASP A 211 18.84 34.74 30.66
N GLY A 212 17.72 34.22 30.20
CA GLY A 212 17.34 32.84 30.49
C GLY A 212 17.61 31.94 29.29
N SER A 213 18.50 30.96 29.40
CA SER A 213 18.61 29.85 28.44
C SER A 213 17.91 28.63 29.04
N TYR A 214 16.76 28.30 28.50
CA TYR A 214 16.10 27.04 28.84
C TYR A 214 16.59 25.95 27.88
N PRO A 215 16.98 24.78 28.40
CA PRO A 215 17.41 23.68 27.54
C PRO A 215 16.25 23.19 26.68
N GLY A 216 16.50 23.07 25.40
CA GLY A 216 15.60 22.34 24.52
C GLY A 216 15.60 20.84 24.83
N ALA A 217 14.51 20.20 24.58
CA ALA A 217 14.39 18.73 24.67
C ALA A 217 14.22 18.13 23.29
N VAL A 218 14.90 17.00 23.03
CA VAL A 218 14.73 16.18 21.83
C VAL A 218 14.38 14.78 22.27
N GLY A 219 13.25 14.27 21.81
CA GLY A 219 12.86 12.87 22.01
C GLY A 219 12.86 12.11 20.69
N LEU A 220 13.41 10.91 20.73
CA LEU A 220 13.47 9.97 19.63
C LEU A 220 12.76 8.68 20.04
N THR A 221 11.82 8.21 19.23
CA THR A 221 11.12 6.95 19.45
C THR A 221 11.17 6.12 18.19
N ASP A 222 11.87 5.00 18.24
CA ASP A 222 12.05 4.08 17.15
C ASP A 222 11.18 2.83 17.38
N TYR A 223 10.36 2.46 16.39
CA TYR A 223 9.54 1.25 16.37
C TYR A 223 10.07 0.31 15.32
N SER A 224 10.60 -0.84 15.70
CA SER A 224 11.05 -1.86 14.77
C SER A 224 10.07 -3.02 14.73
N ILE A 225 9.58 -3.34 13.53
CA ILE A 225 8.52 -4.32 13.28
C ILE A 225 9.07 -5.49 12.48
N SER A 226 8.77 -6.71 12.93
CA SER A 226 9.12 -7.96 12.23
C SER A 226 8.10 -9.03 12.59
N ARG A 227 7.13 -9.32 11.68
CA ARG A 227 6.02 -10.26 11.94
C ARG A 227 5.62 -11.05 10.71
N VAL A 228 5.14 -12.28 10.94
CA VAL A 228 4.60 -13.16 9.90
C VAL A 228 3.11 -13.35 10.14
N GLN A 229 2.33 -13.31 9.07
CA GLN A 229 0.90 -13.60 9.07
C GLN A 229 0.52 -14.48 7.89
N ALA A 230 -0.71 -14.98 7.86
CA ALA A 230 -1.22 -15.83 6.81
C ALA A 230 -2.40 -15.21 6.09
N GLN A 231 -2.48 -15.47 4.78
CA GLN A 231 -3.63 -15.14 3.94
C GLN A 231 -4.16 -16.41 3.30
N PHE A 232 -5.48 -16.55 3.30
CA PHE A 232 -6.21 -17.61 2.61
C PHE A 232 -7.02 -17.02 1.48
N GLY A 233 -7.11 -17.74 0.37
CA GLY A 233 -7.86 -17.29 -0.79
C GLY A 233 -8.67 -18.41 -1.42
N VAL A 234 -9.82 -18.03 -1.99
CA VAL A 234 -10.70 -18.93 -2.75
C VAL A 234 -11.16 -18.23 -4.00
N GLN A 235 -11.23 -18.94 -5.10
CA GLN A 235 -11.84 -18.48 -6.34
C GLN A 235 -12.68 -19.58 -7.00
N TYR A 236 -13.85 -19.21 -7.47
CA TYR A 236 -14.73 -20.09 -8.23
C TYR A 236 -15.20 -19.40 -9.50
N SER A 237 -15.03 -20.07 -10.66
CA SER A 237 -15.42 -19.53 -11.96
C SER A 237 -16.56 -20.37 -12.56
N PRO A 238 -17.84 -20.05 -12.21
CA PRO A 238 -19.01 -20.78 -12.74
C PRO A 238 -19.12 -20.67 -14.26
N ILE A 239 -18.64 -19.56 -14.83
CA ILE A 239 -18.57 -19.35 -16.27
C ILE A 239 -17.12 -19.16 -16.66
N TRP A 240 -16.55 -20.14 -17.37
CA TRP A 240 -15.19 -20.09 -17.89
C TRP A 240 -15.17 -20.58 -19.33
N ASN A 241 -15.30 -19.64 -20.25
CA ASN A 241 -15.24 -19.95 -21.68
C ASN A 241 -14.55 -18.83 -22.46
N ARG A 242 -14.24 -19.03 -23.74
CA ARG A 242 -13.51 -18.06 -24.58
C ARG A 242 -14.20 -16.71 -24.76
N LYS A 243 -15.49 -16.61 -24.53
CA LYS A 243 -16.28 -15.38 -24.77
C LYS A 243 -16.63 -14.65 -23.47
N ARG A 244 -16.78 -15.37 -22.37
CA ARG A 244 -17.23 -14.84 -21.09
C ARG A 244 -16.58 -15.60 -19.96
N VAL A 245 -16.12 -14.86 -18.96
CA VAL A 245 -15.64 -15.39 -17.69
C VAL A 245 -16.40 -14.69 -16.58
N LEU A 246 -16.94 -15.46 -15.64
CA LEU A 246 -17.44 -14.95 -14.37
C LEU A 246 -16.68 -15.66 -13.28
N THR A 247 -16.08 -14.91 -12.38
CA THR A 247 -15.36 -15.45 -11.23
C THR A 247 -15.87 -14.79 -9.97
N LEU A 248 -16.09 -15.57 -8.94
CA LEU A 248 -16.30 -15.11 -7.57
C LEU A 248 -15.04 -15.41 -6.78
N GLY A 249 -14.63 -14.47 -5.93
CA GLY A 249 -13.43 -14.60 -5.14
C GLY A 249 -13.64 -14.14 -3.71
N ALA A 250 -12.92 -14.75 -2.79
CA ALA A 250 -12.83 -14.31 -1.41
C ALA A 250 -11.41 -14.49 -0.89
N THR A 251 -10.99 -13.58 -0.01
CA THR A 251 -9.74 -13.70 0.75
C THR A 251 -9.97 -13.38 2.20
N TYR A 252 -9.24 -14.07 3.04
CA TYR A 252 -9.18 -13.83 4.47
C TYR A 252 -7.72 -13.65 4.89
N ASP A 253 -7.40 -12.44 5.34
CA ASP A 253 -6.11 -12.12 5.93
C ASP A 253 -6.22 -12.31 7.44
N MET A 254 -5.37 -13.17 7.98
CA MET A 254 -5.33 -13.46 9.39
C MET A 254 -4.63 -12.31 10.12
N GLY A 255 -5.38 -11.55 10.90
CA GLY A 255 -4.82 -10.50 11.74
C GLY A 255 -3.89 -11.06 12.80
N GLY A 256 -3.12 -10.20 13.44
CA GLY A 256 -2.22 -10.60 14.52
C GLY A 256 -1.42 -9.46 15.11
N ASP A 257 -0.82 -9.73 16.27
CA ASP A 257 -0.06 -8.74 17.02
C ASP A 257 1.19 -8.32 16.26
N LEU A 258 1.40 -7.04 16.10
CA LEU A 258 2.64 -6.49 15.52
C LEU A 258 3.77 -6.45 16.53
N LYS A 259 3.49 -6.17 17.81
CA LYS A 259 4.46 -6.10 18.93
C LYS A 259 5.79 -5.47 18.50
N PRO A 260 5.81 -4.19 18.05
CA PRO A 260 7.03 -3.54 17.64
C PRO A 260 7.99 -3.45 18.83
N LYS A 261 9.29 -3.62 18.56
CA LYS A 261 10.32 -3.29 19.53
C LYS A 261 10.43 -1.78 19.59
N VAL A 262 10.26 -1.20 20.79
CA VAL A 262 10.29 0.26 21.00
C VAL A 262 11.59 0.66 21.67
N THR A 263 12.25 1.67 21.11
CA THR A 263 13.44 2.30 21.71
C THR A 263 13.17 3.79 21.89
N ASN A 264 13.17 4.24 23.14
CA ASN A 264 12.97 5.64 23.49
C ASN A 264 14.29 6.28 23.98
N LYS A 265 14.64 7.42 23.42
CA LYS A 265 15.78 8.23 23.83
C LYS A 265 15.32 9.68 24.02
N VAL A 266 15.71 10.29 25.10
CA VAL A 266 15.47 11.73 25.33
C VAL A 266 16.80 12.40 25.56
N SER A 267 17.00 13.53 24.91
CA SER A 267 18.14 14.41 25.13
C SER A 267 17.68 15.71 25.74
N VAL A 268 18.35 16.13 26.82
CA VAL A 268 18.26 17.45 27.37
C VAL A 268 19.68 18.01 27.39
N ASN A 269 19.90 19.22 26.90
CA ASN A 269 21.26 19.82 26.77
C ASN A 269 22.22 19.02 25.86
N GLY A 270 21.74 18.30 24.86
CA GLY A 270 22.55 17.57 23.88
C GLY A 270 23.12 16.23 24.37
N VAL A 271 22.77 15.79 25.58
CA VAL A 271 23.13 14.48 26.12
C VAL A 271 21.91 13.55 25.94
N PHE A 272 22.04 12.51 25.14
CA PHE A 272 20.98 11.51 24.98
C PHE A 272 21.04 10.48 26.09
N GLU A 273 19.99 10.41 26.88
CA GLU A 273 19.78 9.36 27.85
C GLU A 273 18.74 8.38 27.27
N SER A 274 19.07 7.11 27.30
CA SER A 274 18.10 6.04 27.03
C SER A 274 17.09 6.07 28.17
N VAL A 275 15.87 6.52 27.89
CA VAL A 275 14.78 6.34 28.85
C VAL A 275 14.44 4.86 28.82
N ALA A 276 15.04 4.11 29.73
CA ALA A 276 14.66 2.73 29.96
C ALA A 276 13.20 2.70 30.47
N LYS A 277 12.26 2.74 29.56
CA LYS A 277 10.97 2.13 29.84
C LYS A 277 11.25 0.62 29.99
N ASN A 278 10.72 0.05 31.06
CA ASN A 278 10.78 -1.39 31.27
C ASN A 278 10.58 -2.10 29.94
N GLU A 279 11.42 -3.05 29.58
CA GLU A 279 11.48 -3.80 28.31
C GLU A 279 10.14 -4.41 27.86
N THR A 280 9.06 -4.18 28.58
CA THR A 280 7.71 -4.77 28.44
C THR A 280 6.65 -3.83 27.89
N GLU A 281 6.89 -2.55 27.69
CA GLU A 281 5.93 -1.70 26.98
C GLU A 281 6.15 -1.79 25.46
N TYR A 282 5.72 -2.94 24.90
CA TYR A 282 5.43 -3.00 23.47
C TYR A 282 4.16 -2.19 23.22
N LEU A 283 4.15 -1.38 22.18
CA LEU A 283 2.91 -0.81 21.69
C LEU A 283 2.02 -2.00 21.27
N GLU A 284 0.92 -2.23 21.98
CA GLU A 284 -0.03 -3.30 21.67
C GLU A 284 -0.84 -2.92 20.44
N LEU A 285 -0.20 -2.87 19.28
CA LEU A 285 -0.86 -2.67 18.02
C LEU A 285 -1.11 -4.01 17.33
N VAL A 286 -2.36 -4.25 17.00
CA VAL A 286 -2.80 -5.50 16.38
C VAL A 286 -3.30 -5.22 14.97
N LEU A 287 -2.77 -5.93 13.97
CA LEU A 287 -3.34 -5.91 12.63
C LEU A 287 -4.73 -6.59 12.64
N PRO A 288 -5.72 -6.02 11.95
CA PRO A 288 -7.07 -6.56 11.93
C PRO A 288 -7.13 -7.85 11.12
N HIS A 289 -8.15 -8.66 11.40
CA HIS A 289 -8.61 -9.61 10.41
C HIS A 289 -9.25 -8.86 9.25
N GLN A 290 -8.93 -9.28 8.04
CA GLN A 290 -9.53 -8.68 6.85
C GLN A 290 -10.24 -9.75 6.04
N LEU A 291 -11.49 -9.50 5.72
CA LEU A 291 -12.28 -10.30 4.78
C LEU A 291 -12.54 -9.45 3.54
N THR A 292 -12.14 -9.96 2.36
CA THR A 292 -12.52 -9.34 1.10
C THR A 292 -13.27 -10.34 0.24
N VAL A 293 -14.40 -9.92 -0.31
CA VAL A 293 -15.20 -10.69 -1.26
C VAL A 293 -15.39 -9.89 -2.54
N GLY A 294 -15.43 -10.58 -3.68
CA GLY A 294 -15.54 -9.87 -4.95
C GLY A 294 -16.09 -10.74 -6.07
N ALA A 295 -16.51 -10.06 -7.13
CA ALA A 295 -16.97 -10.65 -8.38
C ALA A 295 -16.28 -9.97 -9.55
N PHE A 296 -15.86 -10.77 -10.52
CA PHE A 296 -15.20 -10.34 -11.75
C PHE A 296 -15.90 -10.96 -12.95
N TYR A 297 -16.37 -10.11 -13.85
CA TYR A 297 -17.00 -10.54 -15.10
C TYR A 297 -16.23 -9.97 -16.29
N GLU A 298 -15.73 -10.85 -17.13
CA GLU A 298 -14.93 -10.48 -18.31
C GLU A 298 -15.59 -11.00 -19.60
N THR A 299 -15.54 -10.17 -20.61
CA THR A 299 -15.89 -10.48 -22.00
C THR A 299 -14.70 -10.18 -22.90
N MET A 300 -14.84 -10.38 -24.20
CA MET A 300 -13.77 -10.05 -25.16
C MET A 300 -13.41 -8.56 -25.20
N LYS A 301 -14.32 -7.68 -24.77
CA LYS A 301 -14.13 -6.20 -24.85
C LYS A 301 -14.19 -5.49 -23.53
N PHE A 302 -14.89 -6.05 -22.55
CA PHE A 302 -15.12 -5.41 -21.24
C PHE A 302 -14.81 -6.37 -20.13
N ALA A 303 -14.20 -5.85 -19.08
CA ALA A 303 -14.15 -6.49 -17.78
C ALA A 303 -14.77 -5.56 -16.73
N LEU A 304 -15.56 -6.13 -15.83
CA LEU A 304 -16.22 -5.44 -14.71
C LEU A 304 -15.84 -6.16 -13.44
N SER A 305 -15.51 -5.41 -12.39
CA SER A 305 -15.21 -5.97 -11.08
C SER A 305 -15.80 -5.14 -9.97
N VAL A 306 -16.21 -5.83 -8.91
CA VAL A 306 -16.66 -5.20 -7.65
C VAL A 306 -16.11 -6.01 -6.51
N ASP A 307 -15.47 -5.34 -5.54
CA ASP A 307 -14.93 -5.94 -4.33
C ASP A 307 -15.46 -5.18 -3.09
N TYR A 308 -15.73 -5.93 -2.03
CA TYR A 308 -16.05 -5.40 -0.71
C TYR A 308 -15.04 -5.91 0.30
N THR A 309 -14.47 -5.02 1.11
CA THR A 309 -13.48 -5.32 2.14
C THR A 309 -13.96 -4.86 3.50
N TYR A 310 -13.92 -5.75 4.48
CA TYR A 310 -14.16 -5.48 5.89
C TYR A 310 -12.89 -5.72 6.70
N GLN A 311 -12.57 -4.82 7.64
CA GLN A 311 -11.46 -4.95 8.59
C GLN A 311 -11.94 -4.59 10.00
N ASN A 312 -11.63 -5.43 11.00
CA ASN A 312 -12.06 -5.23 12.39
C ASN A 312 -11.01 -4.49 13.25
N TRP A 313 -10.53 -3.34 12.79
CA TRP A 313 -9.54 -2.54 13.50
C TRP A 313 -9.99 -2.13 14.91
N GLY A 314 -11.23 -1.67 15.07
CA GLY A 314 -11.78 -1.20 16.34
C GLY A 314 -11.88 -2.31 17.39
N GLU A 315 -12.35 -3.51 16.99
CA GLU A 315 -12.45 -4.65 17.88
C GLU A 315 -11.10 -5.17 18.36
N ARG A 316 -10.08 -5.07 17.52
CA ARG A 316 -8.73 -5.59 17.82
C ARG A 316 -7.86 -4.60 18.58
N ASN A 317 -8.17 -3.31 18.52
CA ASN A 317 -7.41 -2.24 19.14
C ASN A 317 -8.30 -1.34 20.02
N SER A 318 -9.30 -1.93 20.69
CA SER A 318 -10.24 -1.21 21.57
C SER A 318 -9.57 -0.53 22.75
N ASP A 319 -8.46 -1.10 23.24
CA ASP A 319 -7.75 -0.63 24.41
C ASP A 319 -6.59 0.33 24.05
N VAL A 320 -6.39 0.62 22.76
CA VAL A 320 -5.37 1.55 22.29
C VAL A 320 -5.97 2.96 22.21
N GLU A 321 -5.80 3.72 23.27
CA GLU A 321 -6.14 5.13 23.32
C GLU A 321 -4.88 5.98 23.10
N ILE A 322 -4.91 6.84 22.09
CA ILE A 322 -3.84 7.79 21.81
C ILE A 322 -4.39 9.19 22.05
N SER A 323 -3.93 9.84 23.10
CA SER A 323 -4.24 11.25 23.34
C SER A 323 -3.22 12.13 22.65
N ALA A 324 -3.65 12.95 21.70
CA ALA A 324 -2.77 13.86 20.98
C ALA A 324 -3.47 15.20 20.71
N GLY A 325 -2.78 16.31 21.00
CA GLY A 325 -3.30 17.65 20.69
C GLY A 325 -4.62 18.04 21.35
N GLY A 326 -4.96 17.39 22.49
CA GLY A 326 -6.20 17.65 23.23
C GLY A 326 -7.43 16.96 22.66
N PHE A 327 -7.28 15.91 21.87
CA PHE A 327 -8.34 15.02 21.42
C PHE A 327 -7.87 13.55 21.42
N GLU A 328 -8.83 12.66 21.45
CA GLU A 328 -8.62 11.22 21.45
C GLU A 328 -8.54 10.70 20.00
N VAL A 329 -7.62 9.78 19.73
CA VAL A 329 -7.54 9.01 18.49
C VAL A 329 -7.79 7.54 18.82
N ALA A 330 -8.84 6.97 18.26
CA ALA A 330 -9.23 5.59 18.46
C ALA A 330 -9.32 4.85 17.12
N TYR A 331 -9.24 3.51 17.15
CA TYR A 331 -9.44 2.68 15.95
C TYR A 331 -10.91 2.38 15.72
N CYS A 332 -11.32 2.25 14.47
CA CYS A 332 -12.66 1.86 14.09
C CYS A 332 -12.67 0.80 12.99
N ASN A 333 -13.70 -0.06 13.02
CA ASN A 333 -13.90 -1.04 11.94
C ASN A 333 -14.14 -0.33 10.63
N THR A 334 -13.54 -0.85 9.55
CA THR A 334 -13.60 -0.21 8.23
C THR A 334 -14.36 -1.05 7.22
N HIS A 335 -15.12 -0.36 6.37
CA HIS A 335 -15.84 -0.91 5.25
C HIS A 335 -15.37 -0.21 3.98
N LYS A 336 -14.92 -0.97 2.97
CA LYS A 336 -14.46 -0.41 1.70
C LYS A 336 -15.16 -1.10 0.54
N ILE A 337 -15.75 -0.31 -0.35
CA ILE A 337 -16.35 -0.75 -1.60
C ILE A 337 -15.49 -0.26 -2.74
N LYS A 338 -15.19 -1.15 -3.67
CA LYS A 338 -14.37 -0.87 -4.84
C LYS A 338 -15.09 -1.37 -6.08
N ALA A 339 -15.03 -0.60 -7.16
CA ALA A 339 -15.63 -0.97 -8.43
C ALA A 339 -14.73 -0.52 -9.58
N GLY A 340 -14.67 -1.33 -10.63
CA GLY A 340 -13.84 -0.99 -11.78
C GLY A 340 -14.35 -1.59 -13.09
N VAL A 341 -13.98 -0.92 -14.16
CA VAL A 341 -14.26 -1.35 -15.53
C VAL A 341 -12.99 -1.24 -16.38
N GLU A 342 -12.75 -2.26 -17.19
CA GLU A 342 -11.76 -2.25 -18.26
C GLU A 342 -12.46 -2.37 -19.60
N TRP A 343 -12.04 -1.56 -20.56
CA TRP A 343 -12.50 -1.60 -21.93
C TRP A 343 -11.33 -1.78 -22.90
N THR A 344 -11.40 -2.82 -23.73
CA THR A 344 -10.44 -3.08 -24.81
C THR A 344 -11.20 -3.17 -26.12
N PRO A 345 -11.14 -2.13 -26.96
CA PRO A 345 -11.94 -2.07 -28.19
C PRO A 345 -11.78 -3.30 -29.09
N ASN A 346 -10.54 -3.70 -29.36
CA ASN A 346 -10.22 -4.90 -30.14
C ASN A 346 -8.78 -5.36 -29.86
N ARG A 347 -8.62 -6.40 -29.04
CA ARG A 347 -7.30 -6.98 -28.66
C ARG A 347 -6.48 -7.46 -29.88
N ASN A 348 -7.13 -7.81 -30.98
CA ASN A 348 -6.50 -8.40 -32.16
C ASN A 348 -6.41 -7.44 -33.37
N ASP A 349 -6.64 -6.14 -33.18
CA ASP A 349 -6.57 -5.18 -34.29
C ASP A 349 -5.11 -4.98 -34.75
N VAL A 350 -4.82 -5.37 -35.99
CA VAL A 350 -3.47 -5.24 -36.57
C VAL A 350 -3.21 -3.85 -37.13
N ARG A 351 -4.27 -3.13 -37.51
CA ARG A 351 -4.18 -1.85 -38.22
C ARG A 351 -4.15 -0.65 -37.27
N ASN A 352 -4.90 -0.73 -36.15
CA ASN A 352 -5.01 0.38 -35.21
C ASN A 352 -4.45 0.01 -33.84
N PHE A 353 -3.32 0.60 -33.49
CA PHE A 353 -2.62 0.36 -32.24
C PHE A 353 -3.46 0.70 -31.01
N PHE A 354 -4.15 1.84 -31.02
CA PHE A 354 -4.96 2.30 -29.89
C PHE A 354 -6.16 1.41 -29.58
N LYS A 355 -6.67 0.65 -30.56
CA LYS A 355 -7.76 -0.31 -30.31
C LYS A 355 -7.34 -1.51 -29.47
N ARG A 356 -6.06 -1.75 -29.33
CA ARG A 356 -5.51 -2.85 -28.53
C ARG A 356 -5.25 -2.46 -27.08
N TRP A 357 -5.29 -1.16 -26.78
CA TRP A 357 -5.05 -0.66 -25.43
C TRP A 357 -6.17 -1.08 -24.48
N HIS A 358 -5.80 -1.29 -23.23
CA HIS A 358 -6.69 -1.51 -22.11
C HIS A 358 -7.00 -0.17 -21.46
N TYR A 359 -8.21 0.29 -21.51
CA TYR A 359 -8.67 1.52 -20.86
C TYR A 359 -9.39 1.16 -19.59
N ARG A 360 -8.95 1.70 -18.45
CA ARG A 360 -9.44 1.34 -17.13
C ARG A 360 -9.99 2.56 -16.42
N LEU A 361 -11.10 2.37 -15.72
CA LEU A 361 -11.72 3.35 -14.84
C LEU A 361 -12.16 2.64 -13.58
N GLY A 362 -11.96 3.27 -12.42
CA GLY A 362 -12.36 2.70 -11.15
C GLY A 362 -12.75 3.75 -10.14
N PHE A 363 -13.40 3.27 -9.10
CA PHE A 363 -13.83 4.04 -7.96
C PHE A 363 -13.68 3.20 -6.69
N ASN A 364 -13.25 3.84 -5.61
CA ASN A 364 -13.29 3.24 -4.29
C ASN A 364 -13.83 4.25 -3.27
N TYR A 365 -14.55 3.72 -2.28
CA TYR A 365 -15.08 4.48 -1.15
C TYR A 365 -14.99 3.63 0.11
N GLY A 366 -14.65 4.25 1.24
CA GLY A 366 -14.63 3.56 2.51
C GLY A 366 -14.17 4.41 3.67
N ASP A 367 -14.15 3.81 4.84
CA ASP A 367 -13.72 4.44 6.07
C ASP A 367 -12.19 4.38 6.22
N TYR A 368 -11.61 5.40 6.83
CA TYR A 368 -10.27 5.34 7.39
C TYR A 368 -10.30 4.53 8.69
N HIS A 369 -9.19 3.91 9.06
CA HIS A 369 -9.15 2.98 10.19
C HIS A 369 -9.06 3.65 11.57
N GLN A 370 -9.00 4.98 11.62
CA GLN A 370 -8.93 5.76 12.85
C GLN A 370 -10.02 6.83 12.88
N THR A 371 -10.46 7.15 14.10
CA THR A 371 -11.35 8.27 14.41
C THR A 371 -10.61 9.33 15.20
N PHE A 372 -10.98 10.58 15.04
CA PHE A 372 -10.33 11.74 15.66
C PHE A 372 -11.38 12.52 16.45
N GLY A 373 -11.25 12.54 17.78
CA GLY A 373 -12.28 13.11 18.68
C GLY A 373 -13.67 12.48 18.43
N GLY A 374 -13.72 11.17 18.23
CA GLY A 374 -14.96 10.43 17.95
C GLY A 374 -15.50 10.59 16.52
N LYS A 375 -14.88 11.42 15.66
CA LYS A 375 -15.31 11.62 14.26
C LYS A 375 -14.64 10.61 13.33
N ARG A 376 -15.45 9.97 12.48
CA ARG A 376 -14.96 9.11 11.40
C ARG A 376 -14.40 9.93 10.26
N VAL A 377 -13.44 9.36 9.57
CA VAL A 377 -12.82 9.95 8.39
C VAL A 377 -13.17 9.10 7.18
N ASP A 378 -13.99 9.66 6.29
CA ASP A 378 -14.31 9.02 5.02
C ASP A 378 -13.21 9.28 4.00
N GLN A 379 -13.04 8.33 3.10
CA GLN A 379 -12.11 8.45 1.97
C GLN A 379 -12.73 7.91 0.68
N TYR A 380 -12.46 8.59 -0.41
CA TYR A 380 -12.83 8.11 -1.74
C TYR A 380 -11.71 8.39 -2.74
N ALA A 381 -11.65 7.58 -3.79
CA ALA A 381 -10.78 7.86 -4.92
C ALA A 381 -11.42 7.44 -6.24
N ILE A 382 -11.07 8.19 -7.28
CA ILE A 382 -11.39 7.87 -8.67
C ILE A 382 -10.06 7.55 -9.36
N THR A 383 -10.03 6.44 -10.06
CA THR A 383 -8.83 5.97 -10.75
C THR A 383 -9.07 5.87 -12.24
N PHE A 384 -8.06 6.23 -13.01
CA PHE A 384 -8.02 6.07 -14.44
C PHE A 384 -6.70 5.45 -14.85
N GLY A 385 -6.70 4.59 -15.85
CA GLY A 385 -5.46 4.03 -16.38
C GLY A 385 -5.61 3.48 -17.77
N PHE A 386 -4.47 3.23 -18.38
CA PHE A 386 -4.40 2.53 -19.64
C PHE A 386 -3.19 1.61 -19.70
N GLY A 387 -3.39 0.46 -20.31
CA GLY A 387 -2.35 -0.53 -20.55
C GLY A 387 -2.03 -0.62 -22.03
N ILE A 388 -0.74 -0.55 -22.33
CA ILE A 388 -0.21 -0.60 -23.70
C ILE A 388 0.41 -1.97 -23.92
N PRO A 389 -0.20 -2.85 -24.74
CA PRO A 389 0.39 -4.15 -25.05
C PRO A 389 1.67 -3.96 -25.90
N VAL A 390 2.76 -4.53 -25.43
CA VAL A 390 4.05 -4.49 -26.11
C VAL A 390 4.47 -5.88 -26.58
N LYS A 391 5.11 -5.97 -27.74
CA LYS A 391 5.58 -7.23 -28.33
C LYS A 391 6.93 -7.67 -27.76
N PHE A 392 7.08 -7.61 -26.45
CA PHE A 392 8.29 -8.06 -25.81
C PHE A 392 8.00 -9.31 -24.99
N GLY A 393 8.53 -10.46 -25.41
CA GLY A 393 8.41 -11.73 -24.66
C GLY A 393 7.01 -12.33 -24.55
N GLY A 394 6.04 -12.00 -25.44
CA GLY A 394 4.66 -12.55 -25.38
C GLY A 394 3.60 -11.48 -25.09
N PHE A 395 2.81 -11.62 -24.02
CA PHE A 395 1.71 -10.71 -23.65
C PHE A 395 2.13 -9.65 -22.64
N SER A 396 3.29 -9.01 -22.84
CA SER A 396 3.77 -7.94 -21.96
C SER A 396 2.98 -6.65 -22.13
N GLU A 397 2.88 -5.86 -21.06
CA GLU A 397 2.10 -4.62 -21.02
C GLU A 397 2.87 -3.54 -20.25
N ILE A 398 2.75 -2.29 -20.67
CA ILE A 398 3.16 -1.12 -19.91
C ILE A 398 1.90 -0.42 -19.46
N ASP A 399 1.70 -0.34 -18.15
CA ASP A 399 0.54 0.29 -17.56
C ASP A 399 0.88 1.70 -17.07
N PHE A 400 -0.07 2.62 -17.28
CA PHE A 400 -0.07 3.96 -16.73
C PHE A 400 -1.34 4.16 -15.93
N GLY A 401 -1.23 4.77 -14.77
CA GLY A 401 -2.35 5.03 -13.88
C GLY A 401 -2.30 6.39 -13.25
N VAL A 402 -3.48 6.96 -13.05
CA VAL A 402 -3.70 8.19 -12.29
C VAL A 402 -4.81 7.91 -11.28
N GLU A 403 -4.60 8.30 -10.03
CA GLU A 403 -5.60 8.23 -8.97
C GLU A 403 -5.76 9.61 -8.36
N TYR A 404 -6.98 10.11 -8.30
CA TYR A 404 -7.36 11.27 -7.51
C TYR A 404 -8.19 10.80 -6.32
N GLY A 405 -7.77 11.16 -5.12
CA GLY A 405 -8.48 10.80 -3.91
C GLY A 405 -8.60 11.96 -2.93
N SER A 406 -9.57 11.84 -2.06
CA SER A 406 -9.83 12.81 -0.98
C SER A 406 -10.18 12.06 0.28
N ARG A 407 -9.71 12.53 1.42
CA ARG A 407 -10.07 12.04 2.75
C ARG A 407 -10.24 13.17 3.75
N GLY A 408 -11.05 12.93 4.77
CA GLY A 408 -11.32 13.88 5.84
C GLY A 408 -12.20 15.04 5.41
N SER A 409 -12.36 15.97 6.33
CA SER A 409 -13.22 17.14 6.18
C SER A 409 -12.57 18.35 6.88
N HIS A 410 -13.27 19.48 6.89
CA HIS A 410 -12.88 20.63 7.70
C HIS A 410 -13.68 20.73 9.01
N ASP A 411 -14.29 19.64 9.46
CA ASP A 411 -15.09 19.63 10.68
C ASP A 411 -14.22 19.85 11.90
N MET A 412 -14.64 20.72 12.81
CA MET A 412 -13.90 20.96 14.05
C MET A 412 -13.98 19.73 14.96
N ILE A 413 -12.84 19.22 15.41
CA ILE A 413 -12.74 18.13 16.40
C ILE A 413 -13.06 18.67 17.79
N ASN A 414 -12.50 19.82 18.13
CA ASN A 414 -12.76 20.56 19.36
C ASN A 414 -12.76 22.08 19.05
N GLU A 415 -12.84 22.93 20.09
CA GLU A 415 -12.88 24.39 19.92
C GLU A 415 -11.61 24.98 19.25
N ARG A 416 -10.50 24.23 19.19
CA ARG A 416 -9.20 24.72 18.71
C ARG A 416 -8.71 24.06 17.43
N VAL A 417 -9.09 22.80 17.19
CA VAL A 417 -8.50 21.96 16.15
C VAL A 417 -9.58 21.39 15.24
N GLY A 418 -9.47 21.61 13.94
CA GLY A 418 -10.28 20.98 12.92
C GLY A 418 -9.63 19.71 12.34
N LEU A 419 -10.43 18.84 11.76
CA LEU A 419 -9.94 17.75 10.92
C LEU A 419 -9.16 18.31 9.74
N VAL A 420 -8.19 17.54 9.27
CA VAL A 420 -7.43 17.87 8.06
C VAL A 420 -8.17 17.29 6.86
N LYS A 421 -8.52 18.12 5.89
CA LYS A 421 -8.93 17.65 4.57
C LYS A 421 -7.66 17.43 3.74
N GLN A 422 -7.48 16.21 3.26
CA GLN A 422 -6.36 15.84 2.40
C GLN A 422 -6.88 15.41 1.03
N ASP A 423 -6.47 16.15 0.00
CA ASP A 423 -6.64 15.77 -1.40
C ASP A 423 -5.31 15.28 -1.95
N TYR A 424 -5.30 14.23 -2.77
CA TYR A 424 -4.08 13.70 -3.34
C TYR A 424 -4.26 13.25 -4.79
N VAL A 425 -3.17 13.33 -5.53
CA VAL A 425 -3.06 12.78 -6.87
C VAL A 425 -1.86 11.83 -6.91
N LYS A 426 -2.08 10.61 -7.41
CA LYS A 426 -1.03 9.62 -7.62
C LYS A 426 -0.86 9.38 -9.12
N PHE A 427 0.39 9.31 -9.57
CA PHE A 427 0.77 8.91 -10.92
C PHE A 427 1.64 7.67 -10.83
N ALA A 428 1.29 6.65 -11.57
CA ALA A 428 2.05 5.41 -11.52
C ALA A 428 2.33 4.85 -12.92
N ILE A 429 3.45 4.15 -13.02
CA ILE A 429 3.84 3.37 -14.19
C ILE A 429 4.23 1.97 -13.74
N SER A 430 3.80 0.94 -14.47
CA SER A 430 4.26 -0.42 -14.23
C SER A 430 4.58 -1.14 -15.52
N PHE A 431 5.46 -2.13 -15.37
CA PHE A 431 5.88 -3.03 -16.44
C PHE A 431 5.46 -4.44 -16.07
N SER A 432 4.47 -4.97 -16.79
CA SER A 432 4.01 -6.34 -16.67
C SER A 432 4.66 -7.16 -17.78
N LEU A 433 5.57 -8.04 -17.42
CA LEU A 433 6.29 -8.88 -18.36
C LEU A 433 5.73 -10.29 -18.32
N PHE A 434 5.38 -10.79 -19.48
CA PHE A 434 5.01 -12.18 -19.71
C PHE A 434 6.13 -12.86 -20.48
N GLY A 435 6.81 -13.82 -19.86
CA GLY A 435 7.85 -14.61 -20.48
C GLY A 435 7.34 -16.02 -20.79
N GLU A 436 7.43 -16.46 -22.03
CA GLU A 436 7.41 -17.90 -22.30
C GLU A 436 8.77 -18.44 -21.89
N ASP A 437 8.83 -19.27 -20.85
CA ASP A 437 10.09 -19.86 -20.40
C ASP A 437 9.99 -21.37 -20.20
N TYR A 438 11.09 -22.03 -20.54
CA TYR A 438 11.27 -23.47 -20.45
C TYR A 438 12.09 -23.86 -19.20
N TRP A 439 12.01 -23.11 -18.12
CA TRP A 439 12.88 -23.30 -16.95
C TRP A 439 12.81 -24.71 -16.36
N PHE A 440 11.65 -25.35 -16.47
CA PHE A 440 11.42 -26.69 -15.94
C PHE A 440 11.25 -27.77 -17.03
N VAL A 441 11.52 -27.44 -18.29
CA VAL A 441 11.40 -28.37 -19.41
C VAL A 441 12.79 -28.69 -19.94
N ARG A 442 13.22 -29.95 -19.86
CA ARG A 442 14.44 -30.38 -20.57
C ARG A 442 14.19 -30.23 -22.07
N PRO A 443 15.03 -29.46 -22.79
CA PRO A 443 14.95 -29.42 -24.24
C PRO A 443 15.15 -30.85 -24.76
N LYS A 444 14.17 -31.35 -25.51
CA LYS A 444 14.36 -32.56 -26.31
C LYS A 444 15.19 -32.12 -27.52
N PHE A 445 16.40 -32.58 -27.59
CA PHE A 445 17.18 -32.55 -28.80
C PHE A 445 16.69 -33.74 -29.64
N ASP A 446 15.98 -33.45 -30.74
CA ASP A 446 15.71 -34.44 -31.79
C ASP A 446 16.90 -34.49 -32.73
#